data_ae45962b3a70233fda2e224713b88cea
#
_entry.id   ae45962b3a70233fda2e224713b88cea
#
_cell.length_a   1.000
_cell.length_b   1.000
_cell.length_c   1.000
_cell.angle_alpha   90.00
_cell.angle_beta   90.00
_cell.angle_gamma   90.00
#
_symmetry.space_group_name_H-M   'P 1'
#
loop_
_entity.id
_entity.type
_entity.pdbx_description
1 polymer ?
#
loop_
_entity_poly.entity_id
_entity_poly.type
_entity_poly.pdbx_seq_one_letter_code
_entity_poly.pdbx_strand_id
1 'polypeptide(L)'
;MKITLIIPTYNAGSLWPNVLDAIKQQTIYPDKLIVIDSGSKDETVPLASDLKNISIFNIDSKDFNHGGTRNLAVAKTLDADVIFFLTQDAILADSDAIKNLVYYFS
;
A
#
# COMPACT_ATOMS: atom_id res chain seq x y z
N MET A 1 6.63 3.07 -16.94
CA MET A 1 6.43 3.88 -15.70
C MET A 1 6.41 2.96 -14.50
N LYS A 2 7.26 3.20 -13.54
CA LYS A 2 7.27 2.42 -12.28
C LYS A 2 6.30 3.01 -11.28
N ILE A 3 5.36 2.21 -10.83
CA ILE A 3 4.29 2.61 -9.92
C ILE A 3 4.51 1.92 -8.59
N THR A 4 4.54 2.69 -7.52
CA THR A 4 4.62 2.18 -6.16
C THR A 4 3.38 2.61 -5.37
N LEU A 5 2.74 1.64 -4.74
CA LEU A 5 1.63 1.87 -3.83
C LEU A 5 2.10 1.61 -2.41
N ILE A 6 1.86 2.56 -1.52
CA ILE A 6 2.31 2.49 -0.13
C ILE A 6 1.11 2.55 0.80
N ILE A 7 1.01 1.59 1.72
CA ILE A 7 -0.09 1.50 2.67
C ILE A 7 0.48 1.36 4.09
N PRO A 8 0.41 2.42 4.89
CA PRO A 8 0.68 2.29 6.33
C PRO A 8 -0.45 1.52 6.99
N THR A 9 -0.13 0.57 7.86
CA THR A 9 -1.13 -0.29 8.50
C THR A 9 -0.92 -0.41 10.00
N TYR A 10 -2.04 -0.56 10.71
CA TYR A 10 -2.09 -0.99 12.09
C TYR A 10 -3.45 -1.60 12.37
N ASN A 11 -3.49 -2.94 12.61
CA ASN A 11 -4.73 -3.67 12.87
C ASN A 11 -5.83 -3.25 11.88
N ALA A 12 -5.60 -3.50 10.60
CA ALA A 12 -6.47 -2.98 9.53
C ALA A 12 -7.92 -3.51 9.59
N GLY A 13 -8.12 -4.67 10.22
CA GLY A 13 -9.45 -5.12 10.58
C GLY A 13 -10.23 -5.77 9.44
N SER A 14 -11.55 -5.71 9.56
CA SER A 14 -12.46 -6.49 8.71
C SER A 14 -12.56 -5.99 7.27
N LEU A 15 -12.21 -4.74 7.00
CA LEU A 15 -12.21 -4.21 5.63
C LEU A 15 -10.95 -4.58 4.85
N TRP A 16 -9.91 -5.04 5.54
CA TRP A 16 -8.62 -5.30 4.91
C TRP A 16 -8.68 -6.30 3.75
N PRO A 17 -9.38 -7.44 3.86
CA PRO A 17 -9.52 -8.34 2.71
C PRO A 17 -10.13 -7.64 1.49
N ASN A 18 -11.10 -6.77 1.68
CA ASN A 18 -11.74 -6.04 0.58
C ASN A 18 -10.78 -5.04 -0.06
N VAL A 19 -9.94 -4.37 0.75
CA VAL A 19 -8.91 -3.47 0.24
C VAL A 19 -7.92 -4.25 -0.62
N LEU A 20 -7.44 -5.39 -0.13
CA LEU A 20 -6.49 -6.23 -0.84
C LEU A 20 -7.07 -6.79 -2.14
N ASP A 21 -8.32 -7.24 -2.11
CA ASP A 21 -8.99 -7.76 -3.30
C ASP A 21 -9.13 -6.68 -4.38
N ALA A 22 -9.48 -5.46 -3.98
CA ALA A 22 -9.58 -4.35 -4.92
C ALA A 22 -8.24 -4.04 -5.58
N ILE A 23 -7.15 -4.18 -4.84
CA ILE A 23 -5.79 -4.01 -5.39
C ILE A 23 -5.46 -5.14 -6.37
N LYS A 24 -5.77 -6.39 -6.00
CA LYS A 24 -5.52 -7.55 -6.86
C LYS A 24 -6.21 -7.46 -8.20
N GLN A 25 -7.38 -6.83 -8.24
CA GLN A 25 -8.22 -6.76 -9.45
C GLN A 25 -7.88 -5.56 -10.34
N GLN A 26 -6.87 -4.77 -9.99
CA GLN A 26 -6.50 -3.61 -10.81
C GLN A 26 -5.95 -4.04 -12.16
N THR A 27 -6.42 -3.41 -13.25
CA THR A 27 -5.92 -3.69 -14.60
C THR A 27 -4.46 -3.27 -14.74
N ILE A 28 -4.06 -2.18 -14.07
CA ILE A 28 -2.64 -1.84 -13.90
C ILE A 28 -2.29 -2.11 -12.45
N TYR A 29 -1.54 -3.18 -12.22
CA TYR A 29 -1.09 -3.57 -10.89
C TYR A 29 0.22 -2.84 -10.55
N PRO A 30 0.43 -2.40 -9.30
CA PRO A 30 1.66 -1.70 -8.94
C PRO A 30 2.92 -2.54 -9.17
N ASP A 31 3.99 -1.89 -9.62
CA ASP A 31 5.30 -2.55 -9.73
C ASP A 31 5.87 -2.89 -8.36
N LYS A 32 5.57 -2.05 -7.36
CA LYS A 32 5.88 -2.32 -5.95
C LYS A 32 4.66 -2.00 -5.10
N LEU A 33 4.41 -2.87 -4.15
CA LEU A 33 3.38 -2.67 -3.12
C LEU A 33 4.08 -2.72 -1.77
N ILE A 34 4.08 -1.60 -1.05
CA ILE A 34 4.78 -1.49 0.21
C ILE A 34 3.77 -1.33 1.33
N VAL A 35 3.80 -2.25 2.27
CA VAL A 35 3.04 -2.15 3.53
C VAL A 35 4.01 -1.81 4.64
N ILE A 36 3.72 -0.73 5.37
CA ILE A 36 4.50 -0.34 6.53
C ILE A 36 3.64 -0.58 7.76
N ASP A 37 3.92 -1.67 8.44
CA ASP A 37 3.11 -2.12 9.55
C ASP A 37 3.69 -1.68 10.89
N SER A 38 2.85 -1.10 11.74
CA SER A 38 3.28 -0.57 13.04
C SER A 38 2.92 -1.49 14.20
N GLY A 39 2.95 -2.80 13.97
CA GLY A 39 2.78 -3.79 15.01
C GLY A 39 1.40 -4.42 15.07
N SER A 40 0.78 -4.67 13.92
CA SER A 40 -0.53 -5.34 13.86
C SER A 40 -0.48 -6.71 14.54
N LYS A 41 -1.51 -7.01 15.30
CA LYS A 41 -1.68 -8.29 15.99
C LYS A 41 -2.77 -9.15 15.35
N ASP A 42 -3.51 -8.61 14.39
CA ASP A 42 -4.52 -9.33 13.63
C ASP A 42 -3.92 -9.93 12.36
N GLU A 43 -4.77 -10.29 11.39
CA GLU A 43 -4.36 -10.92 10.13
C GLU A 43 -3.83 -9.93 9.08
N THR A 44 -3.60 -8.67 9.44
CA THR A 44 -3.20 -7.62 8.48
C THR A 44 -1.97 -8.02 7.67
N VAL A 45 -0.88 -8.41 8.35
CA VAL A 45 0.37 -8.77 7.68
C VAL A 45 0.25 -10.11 6.94
N PRO A 46 -0.26 -11.19 7.56
CA PRO A 46 -0.40 -12.46 6.85
C PRO A 46 -1.24 -12.35 5.58
N LEU A 47 -2.34 -11.63 5.62
CA LEU A 47 -3.20 -11.47 4.44
C LEU A 47 -2.50 -10.71 3.31
N ALA A 48 -1.71 -9.68 3.65
CA ALA A 48 -0.99 -8.90 2.66
C ALA A 48 0.19 -9.67 2.04
N SER A 49 0.77 -10.61 2.77
CA SER A 49 1.99 -11.31 2.33
C SER A 49 1.81 -12.15 1.08
N ASP A 50 0.58 -12.46 0.70
CA ASP A 50 0.28 -13.25 -0.49
C ASP A 50 0.21 -12.41 -1.77
N LEU A 51 0.24 -11.08 -1.67
CA LEU A 51 0.13 -10.25 -2.86
C LEU A 51 1.43 -10.23 -3.67
N LYS A 52 1.26 -10.12 -4.98
CA LYS A 52 2.39 -9.98 -5.90
C LYS A 52 3.11 -8.65 -5.67
N ASN A 53 4.41 -8.66 -5.76
CA ASN A 53 5.28 -7.47 -5.64
C ASN A 53 5.24 -6.82 -4.26
N ILE A 54 4.83 -7.57 -3.23
CA ILE A 54 4.70 -7.06 -1.87
C ILE A 54 6.06 -6.97 -1.17
N SER A 55 6.24 -5.88 -0.41
CA SER A 55 7.30 -5.74 0.57
C SER A 55 6.67 -5.22 1.86
N ILE A 56 6.95 -5.88 2.97
CA ILE A 56 6.39 -5.52 4.26
C ILE A 56 7.51 -5.05 5.17
N PHE A 57 7.39 -3.84 5.70
CA PHE A 57 8.32 -3.27 6.65
C PHE A 57 7.60 -3.09 7.99
N ASN A 58 8.22 -3.57 9.05
CA ASN A 58 7.65 -3.47 10.40
C ASN A 58 8.34 -2.33 11.14
N ILE A 59 7.55 -1.45 11.73
CA ILE A 59 8.07 -0.38 12.59
C ILE A 59 7.44 -0.50 13.96
N ASP A 60 8.09 0.07 14.97
CA ASP A 60 7.53 0.11 16.32
C ASP A 60 6.38 1.12 16.35
N SER A 61 5.26 0.75 16.96
CA SER A 61 4.08 1.62 17.00
C SER A 61 4.36 2.97 17.66
N LYS A 62 5.28 3.03 18.60
CA LYS A 62 5.67 4.29 19.24
C LYS A 62 6.43 5.23 18.30
N ASP A 63 7.02 4.68 17.24
CA ASP A 63 7.76 5.45 16.24
C ASP A 63 6.86 5.86 15.07
N PHE A 64 5.60 5.41 15.09
CA PHE A 64 4.66 5.72 14.02
C PHE A 64 4.24 7.18 14.09
N ASN A 65 4.42 7.90 12.99
CA ASN A 65 3.78 9.18 12.74
C ASN A 65 3.66 9.35 11.23
N HIS A 66 2.64 10.07 10.78
CA HIS A 66 2.34 10.17 9.35
C HIS A 66 3.50 10.72 8.54
N GLY A 67 4.15 11.80 9.01
CA GLY A 67 5.25 12.41 8.28
C GLY A 67 6.48 11.50 8.20
N GLY A 68 6.90 10.94 9.34
CA GLY A 68 8.07 10.07 9.39
C GLY A 68 7.86 8.77 8.64
N THR A 69 6.67 8.18 8.75
CA THR A 69 6.34 6.93 8.04
C THR A 69 6.33 7.16 6.53
N ARG A 70 5.76 8.26 6.06
CA ARG A 70 5.77 8.61 4.63
C ARG A 70 7.18 8.84 4.12
N ASN A 71 8.02 9.54 4.90
CA ASN A 71 9.41 9.78 4.52
C ASN A 71 10.21 8.48 4.42
N LEU A 72 9.99 7.56 5.36
CA LEU A 72 10.61 6.24 5.31
C LEU A 72 10.20 5.49 4.04
N ALA A 73 8.91 5.51 3.72
CA ALA A 73 8.39 4.85 2.53
C ALA A 73 8.99 5.44 1.26
N VAL A 74 9.04 6.76 1.14
CA VAL A 74 9.62 7.44 -0.02
C VAL A 74 11.08 7.08 -0.17
N ALA A 75 11.84 7.04 0.93
CA ALA A 75 13.26 6.68 0.90
C ALA A 75 13.48 5.27 0.33
N LYS A 76 12.51 4.37 0.47
CA LYS A 76 12.59 3.00 -0.04
C LYS A 76 12.14 2.87 -1.50
N THR A 77 11.67 3.95 -2.12
CA THR A 77 11.09 3.91 -3.47
C THR A 77 11.65 5.01 -4.37
N LEU A 78 12.92 5.35 -4.22
CA LEU A 78 13.54 6.44 -4.98
C LEU A 78 13.55 6.20 -6.48
N ASP A 79 13.38 4.95 -6.92
CA ASP A 79 13.32 4.58 -8.34
C ASP A 79 11.91 4.64 -8.94
N ALA A 80 10.90 4.97 -8.15
CA ALA A 80 9.52 5.01 -8.65
C ALA A 80 9.25 6.29 -9.43
N ASP A 81 8.50 6.15 -10.53
CA ASP A 81 8.01 7.29 -11.31
C ASP A 81 6.78 7.92 -10.66
N VAL A 82 5.93 7.09 -10.08
CA VAL A 82 4.69 7.51 -9.43
C VAL A 82 4.56 6.76 -8.11
N ILE A 83 4.25 7.49 -7.06
CA ILE A 83 4.02 6.92 -5.73
C ILE A 83 2.61 7.32 -5.28
N PHE A 84 1.80 6.31 -4.95
CA PHE A 84 0.47 6.52 -4.37
C PHE A 84 0.49 6.09 -2.91
N PHE A 85 -0.12 6.90 -2.06
CA PHE A 85 -0.37 6.54 -0.66
C PHE A 85 -1.85 6.19 -0.51
N LEU A 86 -2.10 5.02 0.08
CA LEU A 86 -3.45 4.53 0.32
C LEU A 86 -3.62 4.28 1.80
N THR A 87 -4.74 4.70 2.37
CA THR A 87 -5.06 4.36 3.75
C THR A 87 -5.56 2.92 3.82
N GLN A 88 -5.40 2.27 4.98
CA GLN A 88 -5.71 0.85 5.12
C GLN A 88 -7.19 0.50 4.99
N ASP A 89 -8.08 1.49 5.05
CA ASP A 89 -9.51 1.31 4.91
C ASP A 89 -10.05 1.83 3.57
N ALA A 90 -9.17 2.24 2.65
CA ALA A 90 -9.57 2.75 1.36
C ALA A 90 -9.71 1.62 0.34
N ILE A 91 -10.92 1.40 -0.14
CA ILE A 91 -11.21 0.40 -1.18
C ILE A 91 -11.24 1.12 -2.52
N LEU A 92 -10.39 0.68 -3.45
CA LEU A 92 -10.36 1.27 -4.80
C LEU A 92 -11.72 1.04 -5.48
N ALA A 93 -12.24 2.10 -6.11
CA ALA A 93 -13.63 2.13 -6.57
C ALA A 93 -13.93 1.12 -7.67
N ASP A 94 -12.94 0.85 -8.55
CA ASP A 94 -13.10 -0.11 -9.65
C ASP A 94 -11.74 -0.65 -10.07
N SER A 95 -11.76 -1.55 -11.07
CA SER A 95 -10.53 -2.19 -11.54
C SER A 95 -9.59 -1.27 -12.32
N ASP A 96 -10.04 -0.11 -12.73
CA ASP A 96 -9.25 0.87 -13.49
C ASP A 96 -8.80 2.06 -12.65
N ALA A 97 -8.95 1.99 -11.33
CA ALA A 97 -8.63 3.13 -10.46
C ALA A 97 -7.18 3.57 -10.59
N ILE A 98 -6.24 2.63 -10.53
CA ILE A 98 -4.81 2.95 -10.67
C ILE A 98 -4.51 3.40 -12.10
N LYS A 99 -5.06 2.73 -13.10
CA LYS A 99 -4.90 3.09 -14.50
C LYS A 99 -5.33 4.54 -14.74
N ASN A 100 -6.48 4.94 -14.22
CA ASN A 100 -7.01 6.28 -14.40
C ASN A 100 -6.14 7.33 -13.69
N LEU A 101 -5.63 7.02 -12.50
CA LEU A 101 -4.72 7.92 -11.79
C LEU A 101 -3.42 8.12 -12.56
N VAL A 102 -2.83 7.04 -13.06
CA VAL A 102 -1.59 7.11 -13.85
C VAL A 102 -1.82 7.91 -15.13
N TYR A 103 -2.93 7.65 -15.81
CA TYR A 103 -3.28 8.37 -17.02
C TYR A 103 -3.44 9.87 -16.76
N TYR A 104 -4.04 10.23 -15.62
CA TYR A 104 -4.22 11.63 -15.25
C TYR A 104 -2.89 12.37 -15.09
N PHE A 105 -1.86 11.68 -14.58
CA PHE A 105 -0.56 12.29 -14.33
C PHE A 105 0.43 12.14 -15.51
N SER A 106 0.05 11.46 -16.55
CA SER A 106 0.92 11.27 -17.72
C SER A 106 0.72 12.39 -18.81
#